data_54ab7b5f03970c9b941a4e749b4676af
#
_entry.id   54ab7b5f03970c9b941a4e749b4676af
#
_cell.length_a   1.000
_cell.length_b   1.000
_cell.length_c   1.000
_cell.angle_alpha   90.00
_cell.angle_beta   90.00
_cell.angle_gamma   90.00
#
_symmetry.space_group_name_H-M   'P 1'
#
loop_
_entity.id
_entity.type
_entity.pdbx_description
1 polymer ?
#
loop_
_entity_poly.entity_id
_entity_poly.type
_entity_poly.pdbx_seq_one_letter_code
_entity_poly.pdbx_strand_id
1 'polypeptide(L)'
;GPNAAIMANNYDWFGGMNCLEFMRDIGKHFSVNAMIKKESVQQRINRDGDGISYTEFSYSLLQGYDFAELYKRHGCVLQIGGSDQWGNITAGTDLTRRLHQQQVYGLTLPLVTKSDGTKFGKTESGAVWLDPKKTSPYGFYQFWLNTADADVYKFLRYFTFLSVAEIDAIEARDKASGT
;
A
#
# COMPACT_ATOMS: atom_id res chain seq x y z
N GLY A 1 -19.34 -1.73 16.49
CA GLY A 1 -20.44 -2.47 15.85
C GLY A 1 -19.97 -3.78 15.26
N PRO A 2 -20.84 -4.66 14.71
CA PRO A 2 -20.48 -5.98 14.22
C PRO A 2 -19.45 -5.96 13.07
N ASN A 3 -19.33 -4.85 12.37
CA ASN A 3 -18.38 -4.64 11.27
C ASN A 3 -17.25 -3.66 11.69
N ALA A 4 -16.92 -3.59 12.98
CA ALA A 4 -15.82 -2.75 13.42
C ALA A 4 -14.49 -3.27 12.87
N ALA A 5 -13.59 -2.33 12.56
CA ALA A 5 -12.24 -2.68 12.15
C ALA A 5 -11.51 -3.42 13.29
N ILE A 6 -10.72 -4.42 12.92
CA ILE A 6 -9.89 -5.20 13.84
C ILE A 6 -8.43 -4.77 13.61
N MET A 7 -7.74 -4.49 14.72
CA MET A 7 -6.30 -4.27 14.71
C MET A 7 -5.61 -5.61 14.91
N ALA A 8 -4.86 -6.09 13.91
CA ALA A 8 -4.06 -7.30 14.01
C ALA A 8 -2.56 -6.92 13.99
N ASN A 9 -1.79 -7.55 14.88
CA ASN A 9 -0.34 -7.36 14.93
C ASN A 9 0.35 -8.64 14.45
N ASN A 10 1.18 -8.55 13.43
CA ASN A 10 1.89 -9.71 12.91
C ASN A 10 2.91 -10.31 13.89
N TYR A 11 3.29 -9.60 14.94
CA TYR A 11 4.05 -10.15 16.05
C TYR A 11 3.34 -11.34 16.71
N ASP A 12 2.00 -11.39 16.66
CA ASP A 12 1.19 -12.47 17.27
C ASP A 12 1.40 -13.84 16.60
N TRP A 13 1.97 -13.88 15.40
CA TRP A 13 2.32 -15.12 14.71
C TRP A 13 3.81 -15.25 14.41
N PHE A 14 4.56 -14.15 14.35
CA PHE A 14 6.00 -14.23 14.17
C PHE A 14 6.79 -14.31 15.49
N GLY A 15 6.28 -13.71 16.57
CA GLY A 15 7.02 -13.57 17.82
C GLY A 15 7.41 -14.90 18.49
N GLY A 16 6.66 -15.95 18.25
CA GLY A 16 6.96 -17.31 18.74
C GLY A 16 7.62 -18.24 17.72
N MET A 17 7.74 -17.80 16.47
CA MET A 17 8.28 -18.62 15.37
C MET A 17 9.80 -18.54 15.32
N ASN A 18 10.47 -19.67 15.36
CA ASN A 18 11.92 -19.67 15.20
C ASN A 18 12.32 -19.65 13.70
N CYS A 19 13.58 -19.30 13.43
CA CYS A 19 14.09 -19.16 12.07
C CYS A 19 13.99 -20.46 11.25
N LEU A 20 14.23 -21.62 11.88
CA LEU A 20 14.18 -22.91 11.19
C LEU A 20 12.75 -23.27 10.79
N GLU A 21 11.78 -22.99 11.65
CA GLU A 21 10.34 -23.15 11.33
C GLU A 21 9.92 -22.22 10.18
N PHE A 22 10.32 -20.96 10.23
CA PHE A 22 10.04 -20.02 9.15
C PHE A 22 10.58 -20.51 7.80
N MET A 23 11.85 -20.95 7.78
CA MET A 23 12.46 -21.46 6.53
C MET A 23 11.80 -22.75 6.05
N ARG A 24 11.53 -23.68 6.96
CA ARG A 24 10.93 -25.00 6.65
C ARG A 24 9.48 -24.87 6.18
N ASP A 25 8.66 -24.04 6.83
CA ASP A 25 7.21 -24.07 6.66
C ASP A 25 6.71 -22.99 5.72
N ILE A 26 7.44 -21.87 5.62
CA ILE A 26 7.09 -20.73 4.78
C ILE A 26 8.08 -20.58 3.61
N GLY A 27 9.37 -20.50 3.93
CA GLY A 27 10.43 -20.24 2.94
C GLY A 27 10.43 -21.22 1.77
N LYS A 28 10.17 -22.51 2.03
CA LYS A 28 10.11 -23.57 1.00
C LYS A 28 9.09 -23.31 -0.11
N HIS A 29 8.09 -22.47 0.13
CA HIS A 29 7.05 -22.16 -0.86
C HIS A 29 7.45 -21.03 -1.82
N PHE A 30 8.57 -20.35 -1.56
CA PHE A 30 9.04 -19.22 -2.36
C PHE A 30 10.24 -19.62 -3.22
N SER A 31 10.09 -19.45 -4.53
CA SER A 31 11.21 -19.64 -5.47
C SER A 31 12.04 -18.38 -5.56
N VAL A 32 13.33 -18.46 -5.25
CA VAL A 32 14.27 -17.35 -5.40
C VAL A 32 14.30 -16.82 -6.85
N ASN A 33 14.25 -17.72 -7.84
CA ASN A 33 14.19 -17.33 -9.25
C ASN A 33 12.94 -16.51 -9.59
N ALA A 34 11.79 -16.83 -8.97
CA ALA A 34 10.57 -16.05 -9.14
C ALA A 34 10.65 -14.70 -8.42
N MET A 35 11.26 -14.68 -7.24
CA MET A 35 11.44 -13.45 -6.45
C MET A 35 12.37 -12.46 -7.17
N ILE A 36 13.49 -12.91 -7.71
CA ILE A 36 14.44 -12.07 -8.46
C ILE A 36 13.80 -11.47 -9.70
N LYS A 37 12.85 -12.14 -10.34
CA LYS A 37 12.16 -11.65 -11.54
C LYS A 37 11.12 -10.57 -11.26
N LYS A 38 10.76 -10.32 -10.00
CA LYS A 38 9.83 -9.24 -9.69
C LYS A 38 10.42 -7.88 -10.08
N GLU A 39 9.62 -7.04 -10.70
CA GLU A 39 10.06 -5.74 -11.20
C GLU A 39 10.68 -4.88 -10.09
N SER A 40 10.05 -4.84 -8.92
CA SER A 40 10.55 -4.09 -7.75
C SER A 40 11.95 -4.57 -7.30
N VAL A 41 12.21 -5.88 -7.39
CA VAL A 41 13.52 -6.47 -7.05
C VAL A 41 14.53 -6.16 -8.14
N GLN A 42 14.16 -6.30 -9.42
CA GLN A 42 15.04 -5.97 -10.55
C GLN A 42 15.47 -4.50 -10.55
N GLN A 43 14.54 -3.59 -10.27
CA GLN A 43 14.85 -2.15 -10.14
C GLN A 43 15.87 -1.87 -9.04
N ARG A 44 15.85 -2.65 -7.95
CA ARG A 44 16.81 -2.51 -6.84
C ARG A 44 18.17 -3.15 -7.17
N ILE A 45 18.18 -4.31 -7.80
CA ILE A 45 19.41 -5.01 -8.20
C ILE A 45 20.19 -4.19 -9.25
N ASN A 46 19.47 -3.57 -10.19
CA ASN A 46 20.07 -2.81 -11.30
C ASN A 46 20.35 -1.33 -10.94
N ARG A 47 20.07 -0.90 -9.72
CA ARG A 47 20.35 0.45 -9.26
C ARG A 47 21.81 0.55 -8.80
N ASP A 48 22.49 1.65 -9.15
CA ASP A 48 23.83 1.95 -8.62
C ASP A 48 23.80 2.03 -7.09
N GLY A 49 24.74 1.37 -6.42
CA GLY A 49 24.91 1.33 -4.97
C GLY A 49 24.89 -0.09 -4.41
N ASP A 50 24.52 -0.21 -3.10
CA ASP A 50 24.63 -1.48 -2.34
C ASP A 50 23.62 -2.58 -2.73
N GLY A 51 22.83 -2.37 -3.82
CA GLY A 51 21.86 -3.33 -4.30
C GLY A 51 20.66 -3.51 -3.38
N ILE A 52 20.22 -4.76 -3.14
CA ILE A 52 19.09 -5.11 -2.27
C ILE A 52 19.59 -5.89 -1.04
N SER A 53 19.22 -5.48 0.16
CA SER A 53 19.53 -6.24 1.37
C SER A 53 18.71 -7.52 1.45
N TYR A 54 19.19 -8.51 2.21
CA TYR A 54 18.42 -9.73 2.46
C TYR A 54 17.08 -9.44 3.15
N THR A 55 17.05 -8.50 4.06
CA THR A 55 15.81 -8.06 4.73
C THR A 55 14.79 -7.54 3.74
N GLU A 56 15.20 -6.65 2.82
CA GLU A 56 14.34 -6.09 1.78
C GLU A 56 13.89 -7.17 0.79
N PHE A 57 14.80 -8.06 0.39
CA PHE A 57 14.50 -9.18 -0.50
C PHE A 57 13.48 -10.17 0.11
N SER A 58 13.65 -10.51 1.38
CA SER A 58 12.79 -11.46 2.10
C SER A 58 11.46 -10.87 2.58
N TYR A 59 11.27 -9.55 2.49
CA TYR A 59 10.06 -8.87 2.98
C TYR A 59 8.77 -9.46 2.40
N SER A 60 8.79 -9.87 1.14
CA SER A 60 7.62 -10.47 0.48
C SER A 60 7.19 -11.81 1.10
N LEU A 61 8.08 -12.52 1.79
CA LEU A 61 7.75 -13.74 2.52
C LEU A 61 6.94 -13.41 3.79
N LEU A 62 7.37 -12.37 4.51
CA LEU A 62 6.70 -11.92 5.72
C LEU A 62 5.28 -11.45 5.40
N GLN A 63 5.12 -10.53 4.45
CA GLN A 63 3.80 -10.04 4.05
C GLN A 63 2.93 -11.14 3.42
N GLY A 64 3.54 -12.07 2.68
CA GLY A 64 2.82 -13.21 2.14
C GLY A 64 2.25 -14.11 3.25
N TYR A 65 3.02 -14.34 4.30
CA TYR A 65 2.57 -15.10 5.45
C TYR A 65 1.53 -14.35 6.30
N ASP A 66 1.67 -13.02 6.43
CA ASP A 66 0.63 -12.18 7.05
C ASP A 66 -0.74 -12.43 6.41
N PHE A 67 -0.81 -12.46 5.09
CA PHE A 67 -2.08 -12.69 4.41
C PHE A 67 -2.65 -14.10 4.70
N ALA A 68 -1.80 -15.13 4.69
CA ALA A 68 -2.21 -16.50 5.01
C ALA A 68 -2.72 -16.63 6.45
N GLU A 69 -2.06 -15.98 7.43
CA GLU A 69 -2.49 -15.96 8.82
C GLU A 69 -3.76 -15.12 9.04
N LEU A 70 -3.89 -13.97 8.36
CA LEU A 70 -5.13 -13.18 8.39
C LEU A 70 -6.32 -13.96 7.81
N TYR A 71 -6.10 -14.71 6.72
CA TYR A 71 -7.11 -15.63 6.22
C TYR A 71 -7.48 -16.69 7.27
N LYS A 72 -6.50 -17.38 7.82
CA LYS A 72 -6.71 -18.46 8.79
C LYS A 72 -7.41 -17.98 10.07
N ARG A 73 -7.02 -16.82 10.60
CA ARG A 73 -7.51 -16.28 11.88
C ARG A 73 -8.81 -15.51 11.77
N HIS A 74 -8.99 -14.78 10.67
CA HIS A 74 -10.08 -13.81 10.51
C HIS A 74 -10.92 -14.01 9.26
N GLY A 75 -10.65 -15.03 8.43
CA GLY A 75 -11.34 -15.23 7.16
C GLY A 75 -11.10 -14.11 6.15
N CYS A 76 -9.96 -13.40 6.24
CA CYS A 76 -9.62 -12.30 5.34
C CYS A 76 -9.35 -12.83 3.93
N VAL A 77 -10.22 -12.50 2.98
CA VAL A 77 -10.15 -12.99 1.59
C VAL A 77 -9.68 -11.97 0.58
N LEU A 78 -9.52 -10.69 0.98
CA LEU A 78 -9.09 -9.61 0.09
C LEU A 78 -8.02 -8.77 0.77
N GLN A 79 -6.86 -8.61 0.10
CA GLN A 79 -5.85 -7.64 0.48
C GLN A 79 -5.82 -6.50 -0.54
N ILE A 80 -5.80 -5.24 -0.04
CA ILE A 80 -5.74 -4.05 -0.88
C ILE A 80 -4.47 -3.26 -0.60
N GLY A 81 -3.95 -2.56 -1.62
CA GLY A 81 -2.76 -1.72 -1.46
C GLY A 81 -2.50 -0.82 -2.66
N GLY A 82 -1.41 -0.09 -2.64
CA GLY A 82 -0.91 0.63 -3.81
C GLY A 82 -0.34 -0.34 -4.86
N SER A 83 -0.19 0.12 -6.10
CA SER A 83 0.35 -0.69 -7.20
C SER A 83 1.77 -1.23 -6.94
N ASP A 84 2.55 -0.53 -6.11
CA ASP A 84 3.87 -0.98 -5.63
C ASP A 84 3.81 -2.23 -4.74
N GLN A 85 2.63 -2.53 -4.14
CA GLN A 85 2.40 -3.70 -3.29
C GLN A 85 1.96 -4.95 -4.05
N TRP A 86 1.74 -4.87 -5.37
CA TRP A 86 1.22 -5.99 -6.18
C TRP A 86 2.03 -7.28 -6.00
N GLY A 87 3.37 -7.18 -6.07
CA GLY A 87 4.26 -8.33 -5.91
C GLY A 87 4.18 -9.00 -4.52
N ASN A 88 3.95 -8.23 -3.46
CA ASN A 88 3.79 -8.76 -2.11
C ASN A 88 2.40 -9.37 -1.90
N ILE A 89 1.35 -8.70 -2.39
CA ILE A 89 -0.03 -9.19 -2.31
C ILE A 89 -0.18 -10.52 -3.06
N THR A 90 0.34 -10.62 -4.27
CA THR A 90 0.29 -11.86 -5.06
C THR A 90 1.12 -13.00 -4.45
N ALA A 91 2.22 -12.68 -3.77
CA ALA A 91 2.95 -13.66 -2.97
C ALA A 91 2.06 -14.25 -1.85
N GLY A 92 1.25 -13.41 -1.20
CA GLY A 92 0.29 -13.83 -0.18
C GLY A 92 -0.86 -14.67 -0.75
N THR A 93 -1.39 -14.31 -1.93
CA THR A 93 -2.45 -15.12 -2.57
C THR A 93 -1.93 -16.53 -2.93
N ASP A 94 -0.71 -16.62 -3.48
CA ASP A 94 -0.12 -17.92 -3.81
C ASP A 94 0.20 -18.75 -2.56
N LEU A 95 0.74 -18.12 -1.52
CA LEU A 95 1.04 -18.81 -0.26
C LEU A 95 -0.23 -19.31 0.43
N THR A 96 -1.29 -18.51 0.50
CA THR A 96 -2.57 -18.91 1.07
C THR A 96 -3.16 -20.10 0.33
N ARG A 97 -3.09 -20.10 -1.00
CA ARG A 97 -3.51 -21.24 -1.82
C ARG A 97 -2.69 -22.51 -1.50
N ARG A 98 -1.37 -22.38 -1.32
CA ARG A 98 -0.48 -23.52 -1.01
C ARG A 98 -0.70 -24.08 0.39
N LEU A 99 -0.88 -23.21 1.39
CA LEU A 99 -1.02 -23.62 2.79
C LEU A 99 -2.45 -24.09 3.13
N HIS A 100 -3.45 -23.42 2.59
CA HIS A 100 -4.85 -23.59 2.99
C HIS A 100 -5.75 -24.13 1.87
N GLN A 101 -5.22 -24.29 0.64
CA GLN A 101 -5.97 -24.71 -0.56
C GLN A 101 -7.21 -23.81 -0.82
N GLN A 102 -7.07 -22.53 -0.49
CA GLN A 102 -8.14 -21.54 -0.61
C GLN A 102 -7.73 -20.40 -1.53
N GLN A 103 -8.70 -19.90 -2.28
CA GLN A 103 -8.52 -18.73 -3.16
C GLN A 103 -8.78 -17.46 -2.36
N VAL A 104 -7.81 -16.55 -2.38
CA VAL A 104 -7.94 -15.19 -1.88
C VAL A 104 -7.54 -14.20 -2.98
N TYR A 105 -7.87 -12.92 -2.81
CA TYR A 105 -7.81 -11.93 -3.86
C TYR A 105 -6.95 -10.74 -3.46
N GLY A 106 -6.34 -10.11 -4.47
CA GLY A 106 -5.62 -8.85 -4.31
C GLY A 106 -6.25 -7.76 -5.17
N LEU A 107 -6.29 -6.55 -4.64
CA LEU A 107 -6.68 -5.35 -5.37
C LEU A 107 -5.62 -4.28 -5.17
N THR A 108 -5.14 -3.70 -6.25
CA THR A 108 -4.22 -2.55 -6.16
C THR A 108 -4.78 -1.34 -6.86
N LEU A 109 -4.49 -0.18 -6.29
CA LEU A 109 -4.83 1.12 -6.84
C LEU A 109 -3.54 1.82 -7.29
N PRO A 110 -3.58 2.64 -8.34
CA PRO A 110 -2.45 3.50 -8.71
C PRO A 110 -1.99 4.33 -7.50
N LEU A 111 -0.69 4.55 -7.39
CA LEU A 111 -0.14 5.45 -6.37
C LEU A 111 -0.67 6.86 -6.59
N VAL A 112 -1.05 7.52 -5.50
CA VAL A 112 -1.45 8.93 -5.55
C VAL A 112 -0.20 9.78 -5.72
N THR A 113 -0.12 10.44 -6.87
CA THR A 113 0.97 11.36 -7.21
C THR A 113 0.41 12.75 -7.47
N LYS A 114 1.24 13.77 -7.32
CA LYS A 114 0.95 15.11 -7.80
C LYS A 114 1.15 15.19 -9.32
N SER A 115 0.67 16.28 -9.92
CA SER A 115 0.86 16.57 -11.36
C SER A 115 2.34 16.68 -11.78
N ASP A 116 3.21 17.05 -10.84
CA ASP A 116 4.67 17.09 -11.04
C ASP A 116 5.35 15.70 -10.96
N GLY A 117 4.58 14.62 -10.76
CA GLY A 117 5.06 13.24 -10.62
C GLY A 117 5.57 12.88 -9.23
N THR A 118 5.60 13.82 -8.28
CA THR A 118 6.02 13.52 -6.91
C THR A 118 4.94 12.77 -6.13
N LYS A 119 5.35 12.01 -5.11
CA LYS A 119 4.41 11.27 -4.27
C LYS A 119 3.59 12.23 -3.42
N PHE A 120 2.26 12.02 -3.41
CA PHE A 120 1.35 12.76 -2.54
C PHE A 120 1.67 12.56 -1.05
N GLY A 121 1.42 13.59 -0.24
CA GLY A 121 1.59 13.54 1.22
C GLY A 121 3.02 13.68 1.71
N LYS A 122 4.00 13.81 0.80
CA LYS A 122 5.39 14.15 1.14
C LYS A 122 5.65 15.60 0.77
N THR A 123 6.16 16.38 1.73
CA THR A 123 6.65 17.76 1.55
C THR A 123 8.15 17.80 1.82
N GLU A 124 8.82 18.91 1.52
CA GLU A 124 10.23 19.12 1.89
C GLU A 124 10.46 18.99 3.40
N SER A 125 9.45 19.35 4.21
CA SER A 125 9.45 19.23 5.68
C SER A 125 8.99 17.88 6.21
N GLY A 126 8.64 16.90 5.34
CA GLY A 126 8.18 15.56 5.73
C GLY A 126 6.75 15.22 5.31
N ALA A 127 6.09 14.31 6.03
CA ALA A 127 4.72 13.89 5.75
C ALA A 127 3.68 14.84 6.37
N VAL A 128 2.54 14.99 5.70
CA VAL A 128 1.35 15.66 6.26
C VAL A 128 0.55 14.64 7.07
N TRP A 129 0.36 14.90 8.35
CA TRP A 129 -0.27 13.99 9.29
C TRP A 129 -1.70 14.42 9.60
N LEU A 130 -2.58 13.45 9.84
CA LEU A 130 -3.94 13.70 10.37
C LEU A 130 -3.91 14.00 11.89
N ASP A 131 -2.85 13.63 12.59
CA ASP A 131 -2.65 13.94 14.00
C ASP A 131 -2.29 15.43 14.17
N PRO A 132 -3.13 16.23 14.86
CA PRO A 132 -2.92 17.66 15.05
C PRO A 132 -1.65 17.99 15.87
N LYS A 133 -1.11 17.01 16.60
CA LYS A 133 0.17 17.18 17.30
C LYS A 133 1.39 17.09 16.37
N LYS A 134 1.23 16.49 15.20
CA LYS A 134 2.29 16.32 14.20
C LYS A 134 2.17 17.32 13.04
N THR A 135 0.95 17.59 12.59
CA THR A 135 0.64 18.65 11.62
C THR A 135 -0.48 19.48 12.20
N SER A 136 -0.20 20.77 12.47
CA SER A 136 -1.22 21.66 13.05
C SER A 136 -2.43 21.79 12.11
N PRO A 137 -3.64 22.08 12.64
CA PRO A 137 -4.84 22.32 11.81
C PRO A 137 -4.60 23.41 10.74
N TYR A 138 -3.85 24.46 11.08
CA TYR A 138 -3.48 25.51 10.14
C TYR A 138 -2.52 24.98 9.04
N GLY A 139 -1.52 24.19 9.42
CA GLY A 139 -0.60 23.58 8.45
C GLY A 139 -1.31 22.58 7.52
N PHE A 140 -2.29 21.83 8.04
CA PHE A 140 -3.13 20.94 7.26
C PHE A 140 -4.02 21.72 6.28
N TYR A 141 -4.65 22.80 6.72
CA TYR A 141 -5.41 23.71 5.85
C TYR A 141 -4.53 24.30 4.73
N GLN A 142 -3.36 24.84 5.10
CA GLN A 142 -2.42 25.42 4.13
C GLN A 142 -1.92 24.41 3.11
N PHE A 143 -1.74 23.15 3.50
CA PHE A 143 -1.37 22.10 2.55
C PHE A 143 -2.40 21.94 1.42
N TRP A 144 -3.70 21.93 1.77
CA TRP A 144 -4.76 21.85 0.77
C TRP A 144 -4.93 23.13 -0.03
N LEU A 145 -4.83 24.28 0.61
CA LEU A 145 -4.95 25.57 -0.06
C LEU A 145 -3.86 25.79 -1.12
N ASN A 146 -2.66 25.23 -0.90
CA ASN A 146 -1.54 25.31 -1.82
C ASN A 146 -1.50 24.14 -2.83
N THR A 147 -2.59 23.40 -2.99
CA THR A 147 -2.71 22.37 -4.02
C THR A 147 -2.63 23.02 -5.41
N ALA A 148 -1.80 22.45 -6.31
CA ALA A 148 -1.74 22.90 -7.68
C ALA A 148 -3.10 22.69 -8.39
N ASP A 149 -3.54 23.64 -9.21
CA ASP A 149 -4.83 23.61 -9.90
C ASP A 149 -5.03 22.31 -10.70
N ALA A 150 -3.98 21.81 -11.33
CA ALA A 150 -3.97 20.57 -12.08
C ALA A 150 -4.29 19.32 -11.23
N ASP A 151 -4.16 19.39 -9.90
CA ASP A 151 -4.41 18.29 -8.97
C ASP A 151 -5.75 18.41 -8.24
N VAL A 152 -6.42 19.56 -8.27
CA VAL A 152 -7.60 19.86 -7.45
C VAL A 152 -8.71 18.81 -7.66
N TYR A 153 -9.16 18.61 -8.89
CA TYR A 153 -10.29 17.70 -9.17
C TYR A 153 -9.93 16.24 -8.93
N LYS A 154 -8.67 15.86 -9.16
CA LYS A 154 -8.16 14.53 -8.81
C LYS A 154 -8.21 14.30 -7.30
N PHE A 155 -7.79 15.28 -6.51
CA PHE A 155 -7.81 15.15 -5.05
C PHE A 155 -9.21 15.26 -4.47
N LEU A 156 -10.12 16.03 -5.08
CA LEU A 156 -11.54 15.99 -4.71
C LEU A 156 -12.12 14.58 -4.84
N ARG A 157 -11.79 13.84 -5.91
CA ARG A 157 -12.21 12.46 -6.11
C ARG A 157 -11.64 11.49 -5.08
N TYR A 158 -10.42 11.72 -4.59
CA TYR A 158 -9.78 10.81 -3.63
C TYR A 158 -10.11 11.12 -2.17
N PHE A 159 -10.28 12.40 -1.82
CA PHE A 159 -10.28 12.84 -0.44
C PHE A 159 -11.59 13.49 0.03
N THR A 160 -12.63 13.47 -0.80
CA THR A 160 -13.96 13.95 -0.40
C THR A 160 -15.02 12.90 -0.63
N PHE A 161 -16.21 13.12 -0.08
CA PHE A 161 -17.40 12.31 -0.30
C PHE A 161 -18.31 12.87 -1.39
N LEU A 162 -17.85 13.86 -2.15
CA LEU A 162 -18.58 14.37 -3.31
C LEU A 162 -18.70 13.27 -4.38
N SER A 163 -19.84 13.18 -4.98
CA SER A 163 -20.03 12.30 -6.13
C SER A 163 -19.25 12.78 -7.34
N VAL A 164 -18.95 11.88 -8.26
CA VAL A 164 -18.26 12.22 -9.52
C VAL A 164 -19.03 13.32 -10.28
N ALA A 165 -20.35 13.26 -10.31
CA ALA A 165 -21.19 14.26 -10.98
C ALA A 165 -21.07 15.66 -10.35
N GLU A 166 -20.99 15.75 -9.03
CA GLU A 166 -20.78 17.02 -8.33
C GLU A 166 -19.39 17.59 -8.63
N ILE A 167 -18.35 16.75 -8.64
CA ILE A 167 -16.98 17.19 -8.97
C ILE A 167 -16.91 17.65 -10.44
N ASP A 168 -17.50 16.93 -11.37
CA ASP A 168 -17.53 17.30 -12.78
C ASP A 168 -18.29 18.63 -13.01
N ALA A 169 -19.37 18.88 -12.25
CA ALA A 169 -20.08 20.15 -12.28
C ALA A 169 -19.24 21.33 -11.73
N ILE A 170 -18.45 21.09 -10.66
CA ILE A 170 -17.50 22.08 -10.14
C ILE A 170 -16.45 22.39 -11.19
N GLU A 171 -15.84 21.38 -11.77
CA GLU A 171 -14.80 21.51 -12.81
C GLU A 171 -15.32 22.28 -14.03
N ALA A 172 -16.54 21.97 -14.51
CA ALA A 172 -17.16 22.66 -15.64
C ALA A 172 -17.42 24.15 -15.34
N ARG A 173 -17.89 24.47 -14.13
CA ARG A 173 -18.14 25.84 -13.70
C ARG A 173 -16.84 26.65 -13.61
N ASP A 174 -15.79 26.07 -13.03
CA ASP A 174 -14.50 26.76 -12.87
C ASP A 174 -13.84 27.03 -14.22
N LYS A 175 -13.90 26.08 -15.15
CA LYS A 175 -13.45 26.27 -16.54
C LYS A 175 -14.23 27.36 -17.27
N ALA A 176 -15.53 27.50 -16.99
CA ALA A 176 -16.36 28.52 -17.61
C ALA A 176 -16.10 29.94 -17.04
N SER A 177 -15.67 30.02 -15.78
CA SER A 177 -15.34 31.31 -15.12
C SER A 177 -13.93 31.81 -15.43
N GLY A 178 -13.11 31.01 -16.13
CA GLY A 178 -11.73 31.39 -16.48
C GLY A 178 -10.76 31.39 -15.29
N THR A 179 -11.10 30.68 -14.25
CA THR A 179 -10.28 30.48 -13.05
C THR A 179 -9.45 29.21 -13.17
#